data_50a9ce9fba753ae7d58a8e1837d8d5b8
#
_entry.id   50a9ce9fba753ae7d58a8e1837d8d5b8
#
_cell.length_a   1.000
_cell.length_b   1.000
_cell.length_c   1.000
_cell.angle_alpha   90.00
_cell.angle_beta   90.00
_cell.angle_gamma   90.00
#
_symmetry.space_group_name_H-M   'P 1'
#
loop_
_entity.id
_entity.type
_entity.pdbx_description
1 polymer ?
#
loop_
_entity_poly.entity_id
_entity_poly.type
_entity_poly.pdbx_seq_one_letter_code
_entity_poly.pdbx_strand_id
1 'polypeptide(L)'
;MRTISFLLVALLTLAACGSAPVQTTVGADGRPAPKFYRIRKNDTSKLQFRMLDSVNALRAAQGAAAVELNPQLNAAAATHSKDMSLQNRPWHFGSDGSSPIDRLARVGYKGTLVGENISETYETELETLGAWMEQNDTRRTIMSPRAREMGFAWFQESNGKIWWTMVMGDPTNAPLIPASNPSATRLVPEAVDDPDAAAIDGANPDVASVPST
;
A
#
# COMPACT_ATOMS: atom_id res chain seq x y z
N MET A 1 20.43 -8.60 -86.68
CA MET A 1 20.07 -9.28 -85.42
C MET A 1 20.02 -8.24 -84.31
N ARG A 2 18.82 -7.92 -83.89
CA ARG A 2 18.59 -6.81 -82.99
C ARG A 2 18.43 -7.35 -81.52
N THR A 3 19.36 -7.04 -80.71
CA THR A 3 19.30 -7.36 -79.25
C THR A 3 18.50 -6.29 -78.54
N ILE A 4 17.38 -6.70 -77.98
CA ILE A 4 16.51 -5.86 -77.15
C ILE A 4 16.98 -5.99 -75.73
N SER A 5 17.55 -4.85 -75.13
CA SER A 5 17.89 -4.74 -73.74
C SER A 5 16.63 -4.35 -72.94
N PHE A 6 16.15 -5.24 -72.06
CA PHE A 6 15.13 -4.92 -71.09
C PHE A 6 15.77 -4.26 -69.89
N LEU A 7 15.50 -2.98 -69.73
CA LEU A 7 15.86 -2.21 -68.53
C LEU A 7 14.79 -2.44 -67.47
N LEU A 8 15.12 -3.22 -66.44
CA LEU A 8 14.24 -3.48 -65.29
C LEU A 8 14.39 -2.31 -64.30
N VAL A 9 13.43 -1.39 -64.29
CA VAL A 9 13.36 -0.29 -63.27
C VAL A 9 12.71 -0.88 -62.01
N ALA A 10 13.52 -1.16 -60.99
CA ALA A 10 13.03 -1.53 -59.69
C ALA A 10 12.57 -0.27 -58.92
N LEU A 11 11.25 -0.08 -58.80
CA LEU A 11 10.66 0.94 -57.96
C LEU A 11 10.79 0.55 -56.47
N LEU A 12 11.73 1.17 -55.74
CA LEU A 12 11.78 1.07 -54.28
C LEU A 12 10.71 1.99 -53.68
N THR A 13 9.61 1.43 -53.23
CA THR A 13 8.64 2.16 -52.37
C THR A 13 9.18 2.21 -50.96
N LEU A 14 9.70 3.37 -50.54
CA LEU A 14 9.97 3.67 -49.16
C LEU A 14 8.61 3.77 -48.41
N ALA A 15 8.31 2.75 -47.59
CA ALA A 15 7.25 2.82 -46.63
C ALA A 15 7.69 3.81 -45.51
N ALA A 16 7.23 5.03 -45.61
CA ALA A 16 7.34 6.04 -44.51
C ALA A 16 6.51 5.49 -43.34
N CYS A 17 7.14 5.00 -42.29
CA CYS A 17 6.52 4.80 -40.99
C CYS A 17 6.11 6.18 -40.46
N GLY A 18 4.91 6.63 -40.80
CA GLY A 18 4.29 7.80 -40.20
C GLY A 18 4.01 7.52 -38.74
N SER A 19 4.82 8.12 -37.87
CA SER A 19 4.50 8.17 -36.45
C SER A 19 3.14 8.86 -36.29
N ALA A 20 2.14 8.15 -35.78
CA ALA A 20 0.85 8.74 -35.50
C ALA A 20 1.04 9.99 -34.60
N PRO A 21 0.38 11.14 -34.92
CA PRO A 21 0.53 12.32 -34.10
C PRO A 21 0.05 12.02 -32.69
N VAL A 22 0.94 12.21 -31.71
CA VAL A 22 0.58 12.17 -30.29
C VAL A 22 -0.41 13.33 -30.08
N GLN A 23 -1.67 12.99 -29.85
CA GLN A 23 -2.69 13.98 -29.50
C GLN A 23 -2.33 14.54 -28.12
N THR A 24 -1.72 15.71 -28.11
CA THR A 24 -1.53 16.50 -26.89
C THR A 24 -2.88 17.10 -26.53
N THR A 25 -3.48 16.62 -25.46
CA THR A 25 -4.63 17.28 -24.84
C THR A 25 -4.18 18.66 -24.36
N VAL A 26 -4.82 19.71 -24.87
CA VAL A 26 -4.52 21.11 -24.52
C VAL A 26 -5.44 21.48 -23.34
N GLY A 27 -4.88 22.04 -22.28
CA GLY A 27 -5.64 22.57 -21.15
C GLY A 27 -6.46 23.82 -21.55
N ALA A 28 -7.35 24.27 -20.67
CA ALA A 28 -8.18 25.46 -20.89
C ALA A 28 -7.35 26.75 -21.08
N ASP A 29 -6.09 26.75 -20.69
CA ASP A 29 -5.10 27.81 -20.81
C ASP A 29 -4.29 27.76 -22.13
N GLY A 30 -4.64 26.86 -23.04
CA GLY A 30 -3.95 26.69 -24.32
C GLY A 30 -2.59 25.99 -24.21
N ARG A 31 -2.19 25.55 -23.05
CA ARG A 31 -0.94 24.81 -22.82
C ARG A 31 -1.16 23.30 -22.85
N PRO A 32 -0.14 22.50 -23.22
CA PRO A 32 -0.26 21.05 -23.10
C PRO A 32 -0.66 20.67 -21.68
N ALA A 33 -1.76 19.90 -21.53
CA ALA A 33 -2.17 19.41 -20.23
C ALA A 33 -1.05 18.58 -19.60
N PRO A 34 -0.78 18.71 -18.29
CA PRO A 34 0.20 17.89 -17.59
C PRO A 34 -0.08 16.41 -17.82
N LYS A 35 0.90 15.65 -18.26
CA LYS A 35 0.79 14.20 -18.40
C LYS A 35 1.06 13.58 -17.02
N PHE A 36 -0.01 13.29 -16.29
CA PHE A 36 0.12 12.50 -15.06
C PHE A 36 0.36 11.03 -15.40
N TYR A 37 1.21 10.37 -14.62
CA TYR A 37 1.30 8.93 -14.64
C TYR A 37 -0.04 8.34 -14.21
N ARG A 38 -0.70 7.58 -15.10
CA ARG A 38 -2.01 6.96 -14.83
C ARG A 38 -1.86 5.45 -14.74
N ILE A 39 -2.24 4.91 -13.59
CA ILE A 39 -2.26 3.47 -13.36
C ILE A 39 -3.64 2.93 -13.71
N ARG A 40 -3.69 1.97 -14.64
CA ARG A 40 -4.94 1.31 -15.02
C ARG A 40 -5.22 0.14 -14.08
N LYS A 41 -6.50 -0.19 -13.89
CA LYS A 41 -6.90 -1.32 -13.05
C LYS A 41 -6.22 -2.66 -13.43
N ASN A 42 -5.97 -2.87 -14.72
CA ASN A 42 -5.36 -4.09 -15.23
C ASN A 42 -3.82 -4.10 -15.13
N ASP A 43 -3.21 -3.01 -14.69
CA ASP A 43 -1.75 -2.91 -14.58
C ASP A 43 -1.23 -3.33 -13.18
N THR A 44 -2.11 -3.70 -12.25
CA THR A 44 -1.73 -4.01 -10.85
C THR A 44 -0.63 -5.06 -10.79
N SER A 45 -0.85 -6.24 -11.33
CA SER A 45 0.16 -7.32 -11.30
C SER A 45 1.44 -6.90 -12.02
N LYS A 46 1.32 -6.20 -13.15
CA LYS A 46 2.47 -5.71 -13.91
C LYS A 46 3.34 -4.75 -13.08
N LEU A 47 2.74 -3.81 -12.36
CA LEU A 47 3.48 -2.87 -11.51
C LEU A 47 4.12 -3.60 -10.32
N GLN A 48 3.38 -4.51 -9.68
CA GLN A 48 3.90 -5.29 -8.56
C GLN A 48 5.09 -6.15 -8.96
N PHE A 49 5.02 -6.87 -10.09
CA PHE A 49 6.13 -7.67 -10.58
C PHE A 49 7.31 -6.82 -11.03
N ARG A 50 7.08 -5.69 -11.69
CA ARG A 50 8.15 -4.77 -12.08
C ARG A 50 8.88 -4.20 -10.85
N MET A 51 8.14 -3.83 -9.81
CA MET A 51 8.73 -3.41 -8.55
C MET A 51 9.54 -4.54 -7.91
N LEU A 52 8.99 -5.75 -7.85
CA LEU A 52 9.66 -6.94 -7.33
C LEU A 52 10.97 -7.23 -8.05
N ASP A 53 10.94 -7.26 -9.39
CA ASP A 53 12.11 -7.52 -10.23
C ASP A 53 13.20 -6.46 -10.00
N SER A 54 12.79 -5.18 -9.91
CA SER A 54 13.72 -4.07 -9.68
C SER A 54 14.34 -4.13 -8.28
N VAL A 55 13.55 -4.44 -7.26
CA VAL A 55 14.03 -4.65 -5.88
C VAL A 55 15.01 -5.82 -5.84
N ASN A 56 14.66 -6.96 -6.47
CA ASN A 56 15.51 -8.15 -6.47
C ASN A 56 16.80 -7.94 -7.27
N ALA A 57 16.79 -7.15 -8.35
CA ALA A 57 18.00 -6.77 -9.06
C ALA A 57 18.94 -5.95 -8.17
N LEU A 58 18.42 -4.97 -7.43
CA LEU A 58 19.19 -4.17 -6.48
C LEU A 58 19.76 -5.03 -5.34
N ARG A 59 18.95 -5.92 -4.78
CA ARG A 59 19.32 -6.85 -3.72
C ARG A 59 20.43 -7.81 -4.19
N ALA A 60 20.28 -8.41 -5.37
CA ALA A 60 21.29 -9.30 -5.97
C ALA A 60 22.62 -8.60 -6.20
N ALA A 61 22.60 -7.33 -6.64
CA ALA A 61 23.82 -6.51 -6.81
C ALA A 61 24.61 -6.31 -5.53
N GLN A 62 23.98 -6.47 -4.35
CA GLN A 62 24.61 -6.37 -3.03
C GLN A 62 24.72 -7.72 -2.31
N GLY A 63 24.46 -8.83 -3.00
CA GLY A 63 24.55 -10.18 -2.42
C GLY A 63 23.44 -10.51 -1.42
N ALA A 64 22.36 -9.73 -1.38
CA ALA A 64 21.22 -10.01 -0.52
C ALA A 64 20.26 -11.03 -1.19
N ALA A 65 19.64 -11.89 -0.39
CA ALA A 65 18.66 -12.85 -0.88
C ALA A 65 17.47 -12.14 -1.52
N ALA A 66 16.90 -12.74 -2.58
CA ALA A 66 15.68 -12.26 -3.20
C ALA A 66 14.49 -12.28 -2.23
N VAL A 67 13.53 -11.41 -2.47
CA VAL A 67 12.23 -11.40 -1.79
C VAL A 67 11.14 -11.87 -2.75
N GLU A 68 10.00 -12.30 -2.20
CA GLU A 68 8.83 -12.72 -2.94
C GLU A 68 7.62 -11.85 -2.58
N LEU A 69 6.66 -11.73 -3.51
CA LEU A 69 5.40 -11.05 -3.21
C LEU A 69 4.55 -11.88 -2.25
N ASN A 70 4.06 -11.21 -1.21
CA ASN A 70 3.15 -11.83 -0.23
C ASN A 70 1.78 -11.15 -0.29
N PRO A 71 0.67 -11.90 -0.45
CA PRO A 71 -0.68 -11.34 -0.57
C PRO A 71 -1.14 -10.56 0.67
N GLN A 72 -0.78 -10.99 1.88
CA GLN A 72 -1.12 -10.29 3.12
C GLN A 72 -0.38 -8.95 3.21
N LEU A 73 0.92 -8.93 2.87
CA LEU A 73 1.68 -7.68 2.83
C LEU A 73 1.15 -6.73 1.75
N ASN A 74 0.74 -7.25 0.58
CA ASN A 74 0.07 -6.44 -0.46
C ASN A 74 -1.24 -5.83 0.06
N ALA A 75 -2.05 -6.60 0.80
CA ALA A 75 -3.31 -6.11 1.37
C ALA A 75 -3.08 -5.03 2.44
N ALA A 76 -2.08 -5.22 3.32
CA ALA A 76 -1.69 -4.21 4.30
C ALA A 76 -1.23 -2.92 3.62
N ALA A 77 -0.37 -3.02 2.60
CA ALA A 77 0.11 -1.89 1.82
C ALA A 77 -1.04 -1.15 1.11
N ALA A 78 -1.98 -1.87 0.48
CA ALA A 78 -3.12 -1.27 -0.21
C ALA A 78 -4.06 -0.52 0.74
N THR A 79 -4.33 -1.11 1.91
CA THR A 79 -5.14 -0.47 2.95
C THR A 79 -4.48 0.82 3.41
N HIS A 80 -3.18 0.79 3.68
CA HIS A 80 -2.45 1.95 4.16
C HIS A 80 -2.32 3.06 3.12
N SER A 81 -2.04 2.72 1.87
CA SER A 81 -1.99 3.71 0.77
C SER A 81 -3.31 4.48 0.65
N LYS A 82 -4.45 3.78 0.73
CA LYS A 82 -5.76 4.42 0.71
C LYS A 82 -5.99 5.29 1.95
N ASP A 83 -5.60 4.80 3.12
CA ASP A 83 -5.79 5.52 4.37
C ASP A 83 -4.95 6.80 4.44
N MET A 84 -3.70 6.78 3.97
CA MET A 84 -2.86 7.98 3.81
C MET A 84 -3.53 9.05 2.93
N SER A 85 -4.18 8.64 1.83
CA SER A 85 -4.95 9.54 0.97
C SER A 85 -6.11 10.19 1.72
N LEU A 86 -6.87 9.42 2.51
CA LEU A 86 -7.97 9.94 3.32
C LEU A 86 -7.50 10.91 4.38
N GLN A 87 -6.34 10.68 4.98
CA GLN A 87 -5.71 11.56 5.94
C GLN A 87 -5.02 12.77 5.29
N ASN A 88 -4.79 12.71 3.97
CA ASN A 88 -3.92 13.63 3.22
C ASN A 88 -2.55 13.79 3.89
N ARG A 89 -1.97 12.69 4.35
CA ARG A 89 -0.73 12.69 5.14
C ARG A 89 0.10 11.43 4.89
N PRO A 90 1.38 11.56 4.43
CA PRO A 90 2.31 10.44 4.27
C PRO A 90 2.98 10.11 5.60
N TRP A 91 2.39 9.27 6.40
CA TRP A 91 2.96 8.81 7.65
C TRP A 91 2.59 7.35 7.94
N HIS A 92 3.29 6.72 8.89
CA HIS A 92 3.19 5.27 9.12
C HIS A 92 1.98 4.84 9.95
N PHE A 93 1.23 5.77 10.56
CA PHE A 93 0.08 5.41 11.39
C PHE A 93 -1.24 5.55 10.61
N GLY A 94 -2.14 4.61 10.84
CA GLY A 94 -3.49 4.67 10.29
C GLY A 94 -4.33 5.80 10.90
N SER A 95 -5.40 6.20 10.22
CA SER A 95 -6.39 7.17 10.74
C SER A 95 -7.05 6.70 12.04
N ASP A 96 -7.04 5.39 12.30
CA ASP A 96 -7.50 4.72 13.51
C ASP A 96 -6.39 4.55 14.58
N GLY A 97 -5.21 5.14 14.36
CA GLY A 97 -4.05 5.03 15.23
C GLY A 97 -3.25 3.73 15.06
N SER A 98 -3.64 2.85 14.14
CA SER A 98 -2.92 1.58 13.94
C SER A 98 -1.51 1.78 13.41
N SER A 99 -0.56 1.04 13.98
CA SER A 99 0.81 0.91 13.49
C SER A 99 0.90 -0.02 12.27
N PRO A 100 2.04 -0.05 11.55
CA PRO A 100 2.30 -1.06 10.54
C PRO A 100 2.15 -2.51 11.08
N ILE A 101 2.57 -2.77 12.32
CA ILE A 101 2.46 -4.09 12.95
C ILE A 101 0.99 -4.47 13.15
N ASP A 102 0.15 -3.55 13.60
CA ASP A 102 -1.29 -3.79 13.77
C ASP A 102 -1.96 -4.12 12.43
N ARG A 103 -1.54 -3.44 11.35
CA ARG A 103 -2.05 -3.73 10.00
C ARG A 103 -1.65 -5.13 9.52
N LEU A 104 -0.41 -5.56 9.79
CA LEU A 104 0.04 -6.93 9.48
C LEU A 104 -0.79 -7.97 10.24
N ALA A 105 -1.04 -7.73 11.52
CA ALA A 105 -1.88 -8.61 12.33
C ALA A 105 -3.31 -8.73 11.78
N ARG A 106 -3.91 -7.61 11.37
CA ARG A 106 -5.27 -7.57 10.79
C ARG A 106 -5.41 -8.37 9.49
N VAL A 107 -4.39 -8.35 8.63
CA VAL A 107 -4.37 -9.15 7.39
C VAL A 107 -3.92 -10.60 7.62
N GLY A 108 -3.65 -10.98 8.85
CA GLY A 108 -3.27 -12.34 9.22
C GLY A 108 -1.84 -12.74 8.81
N TYR A 109 -0.95 -11.77 8.58
CA TYR A 109 0.45 -12.06 8.32
C TYR A 109 1.11 -12.68 9.55
N LYS A 110 1.77 -13.84 9.35
CA LYS A 110 2.35 -14.62 10.45
C LYS A 110 3.81 -14.30 10.72
N GLY A 111 4.49 -13.65 9.79
CA GLY A 111 5.88 -13.22 9.97
C GLY A 111 6.01 -11.95 10.80
N THR A 112 7.21 -11.38 10.82
CA THR A 112 7.51 -10.11 11.48
C THR A 112 7.70 -9.00 10.45
N LEU A 113 7.35 -7.77 10.82
CA LEU A 113 7.65 -6.58 10.05
C LEU A 113 9.17 -6.35 10.02
N VAL A 114 9.73 -6.20 8.82
CA VAL A 114 11.11 -5.74 8.62
C VAL A 114 11.15 -4.23 8.48
N GLY A 115 10.18 -3.66 7.78
CA GLY A 115 10.02 -2.22 7.63
C GLY A 115 8.94 -1.86 6.62
N GLU A 116 8.59 -0.59 6.59
CA GLU A 116 7.61 -0.01 5.68
C GLU A 116 8.18 1.25 5.06
N ASN A 117 8.08 1.37 3.74
CA ASN A 117 8.39 2.59 3.00
C ASN A 117 7.09 3.18 2.44
N ILE A 118 6.94 4.48 2.56
CA ILE A 118 5.78 5.22 2.06
C ILE A 118 6.22 6.41 1.24
N SER A 119 5.38 6.86 0.32
CA SER A 119 5.60 8.09 -0.46
C SER A 119 4.27 8.65 -0.94
N GLU A 120 4.24 9.97 -1.15
CA GLU A 120 3.19 10.65 -1.91
C GLU A 120 3.82 11.37 -3.11
N THR A 121 3.39 11.04 -4.31
CA THR A 121 4.01 11.56 -5.52
C THR A 121 3.09 11.42 -6.74
N TYR A 122 3.49 12.03 -7.84
CA TYR A 122 2.93 11.83 -9.18
C TYR A 122 3.85 10.99 -10.07
N GLU A 123 4.97 10.54 -9.53
CA GLU A 123 5.99 9.78 -10.21
C GLU A 123 5.60 8.31 -10.36
N THR A 124 6.35 7.62 -11.20
CA THR A 124 6.20 6.18 -11.41
C THR A 124 6.71 5.39 -10.21
N GLU A 125 6.34 4.10 -10.15
CA GLU A 125 6.83 3.18 -9.12
C GLU A 125 8.36 3.04 -9.13
N LEU A 126 9.00 3.14 -10.30
CA LEU A 126 10.47 3.02 -10.39
C LEU A 126 11.19 4.31 -9.96
N GLU A 127 10.63 5.47 -10.26
CA GLU A 127 11.15 6.74 -9.77
C GLU A 127 11.01 6.81 -8.24
N THR A 128 9.88 6.33 -7.70
CA THR A 128 9.66 6.21 -6.25
C THR A 128 10.67 5.23 -5.62
N LEU A 129 10.94 4.09 -6.26
CA LEU A 129 12.00 3.16 -5.81
C LEU A 129 13.37 3.84 -5.80
N GLY A 130 13.69 4.60 -6.85
CA GLY A 130 14.93 5.39 -6.92
C GLY A 130 15.06 6.33 -5.73
N ALA A 131 14.02 7.13 -5.44
CA ALA A 131 14.00 8.04 -4.31
C ALA A 131 14.16 7.32 -2.96
N TRP A 132 13.51 6.16 -2.78
CA TRP A 132 13.70 5.33 -1.58
C TRP A 132 15.12 4.78 -1.45
N MET A 133 15.80 4.52 -2.56
CA MET A 133 17.18 4.04 -2.55
C MET A 133 18.21 5.15 -2.28
N GLU A 134 17.87 6.40 -2.48
CA GLU A 134 18.71 7.56 -2.14
C GLU A 134 18.72 7.84 -0.62
N GLN A 135 17.64 7.55 0.09
CA GLN A 135 17.50 7.80 1.52
C GLN A 135 17.95 6.58 2.34
N ASN A 136 18.72 6.81 3.39
CA ASN A 136 19.30 5.72 4.19
C ASN A 136 18.25 4.83 4.87
N ASP A 137 17.18 5.41 5.39
CA ASP A 137 16.19 4.67 6.18
C ASP A 137 15.34 3.76 5.28
N THR A 138 14.84 4.30 4.17
CA THR A 138 14.05 3.52 3.22
C THR A 138 14.90 2.48 2.48
N ARG A 139 16.14 2.82 2.14
CA ARG A 139 17.10 1.86 1.57
C ARG A 139 17.39 0.71 2.53
N ARG A 140 17.59 0.96 3.84
CA ARG A 140 17.81 -0.11 4.82
C ARG A 140 16.66 -1.09 4.88
N THR A 141 15.44 -0.62 4.75
CA THR A 141 14.24 -1.48 4.67
C THR A 141 14.33 -2.39 3.44
N ILE A 142 14.58 -1.82 2.24
CA ILE A 142 14.63 -2.56 0.98
C ILE A 142 15.79 -3.57 0.96
N MET A 143 16.94 -3.17 1.49
CA MET A 143 18.18 -3.95 1.47
C MET A 143 18.37 -4.83 2.70
N SER A 144 17.42 -4.86 3.63
CA SER A 144 17.52 -5.64 4.86
C SER A 144 17.81 -7.13 4.58
N PRO A 145 18.86 -7.72 5.17
CA PRO A 145 19.15 -9.14 5.00
C PRO A 145 18.07 -10.05 5.61
N ARG A 146 17.21 -9.51 6.46
CA ARG A 146 16.08 -10.24 7.05
C ARG A 146 14.87 -10.34 6.13
N ALA A 147 14.72 -9.41 5.20
CA ALA A 147 13.56 -9.40 4.30
C ALA A 147 13.56 -10.65 3.40
N ARG A 148 12.43 -11.33 3.34
CA ARG A 148 12.15 -12.49 2.46
C ARG A 148 10.87 -12.30 1.67
N GLU A 149 9.96 -11.44 2.15
CA GLU A 149 8.68 -11.19 1.55
C GLU A 149 8.44 -9.70 1.41
N MET A 150 7.69 -9.32 0.40
CA MET A 150 7.38 -7.94 0.05
C MET A 150 5.90 -7.79 -0.27
N GLY A 151 5.29 -6.71 0.21
CA GLY A 151 4.03 -6.19 -0.28
C GLY A 151 4.26 -4.84 -0.94
N PHE A 152 3.62 -4.60 -2.07
CA PHE A 152 3.66 -3.32 -2.76
C PHE A 152 2.29 -2.95 -3.30
N ALA A 153 1.80 -1.80 -2.90
CA ALA A 153 0.51 -1.29 -3.34
C ALA A 153 0.50 0.24 -3.37
N TRP A 154 -0.59 0.77 -3.92
CA TRP A 154 -0.80 2.22 -4.07
C TRP A 154 -2.27 2.55 -4.06
N PHE A 155 -2.54 3.83 -3.83
CA PHE A 155 -3.83 4.45 -4.10
C PHE A 155 -3.60 5.69 -4.98
N GLN A 156 -4.29 5.79 -6.12
CA GLN A 156 -4.21 6.95 -7.00
C GLN A 156 -5.49 7.76 -6.94
N GLU A 157 -5.36 9.03 -6.61
CA GLU A 157 -6.44 10.01 -6.58
C GLU A 157 -6.83 10.44 -8.01
N SER A 158 -8.01 11.04 -8.13
CA SER A 158 -8.52 11.54 -9.40
C SER A 158 -7.65 12.65 -10.05
N ASN A 159 -7.01 13.46 -9.20
CA ASN A 159 -6.04 14.48 -9.59
C ASN A 159 -4.70 13.92 -10.10
N GLY A 160 -4.48 12.60 -9.94
CA GLY A 160 -3.27 11.91 -10.38
C GLY A 160 -2.24 11.66 -9.28
N LYS A 161 -2.38 12.27 -8.10
CA LYS A 161 -1.50 12.00 -6.94
C LYS A 161 -1.56 10.53 -6.56
N ILE A 162 -0.41 9.96 -6.23
CA ILE A 162 -0.29 8.54 -5.87
C ILE A 162 0.31 8.43 -4.48
N TRP A 163 -0.31 7.56 -3.69
CA TRP A 163 0.16 7.17 -2.38
C TRP A 163 0.75 5.77 -2.47
N TRP A 164 2.05 5.67 -2.29
CA TRP A 164 2.79 4.42 -2.42
C TRP A 164 3.08 3.82 -1.06
N THR A 165 2.95 2.50 -0.95
CA THR A 165 3.36 1.76 0.24
C THR A 165 4.09 0.48 -0.18
N MET A 166 5.26 0.25 0.40
CA MET A 166 6.00 -1.00 0.35
C MET A 166 6.18 -1.53 1.77
N VAL A 167 5.87 -2.78 1.99
CA VAL A 167 6.06 -3.47 3.26
C VAL A 167 7.02 -4.63 3.06
N MET A 168 8.06 -4.71 3.88
CA MET A 168 8.99 -5.85 3.92
C MET A 168 8.73 -6.71 5.14
N GLY A 169 8.69 -8.02 4.93
CA GLY A 169 8.41 -9.02 5.96
C GLY A 169 9.47 -10.11 6.04
N ASP A 170 9.52 -10.74 7.21
CA ASP A 170 10.35 -11.91 7.50
C ASP A 170 9.43 -13.03 8.02
N PRO A 171 9.14 -14.05 7.21
CA PRO A 171 8.27 -15.16 7.61
C PRO A 171 8.94 -16.11 8.63
N THR A 172 10.28 -16.07 8.73
CA THR A 172 11.04 -17.04 9.57
C THR A 172 10.95 -16.74 11.06
N ASN A 173 10.67 -15.47 11.42
CA ASN A 173 10.52 -15.01 12.79
C ASN A 173 9.05 -14.70 13.11
N ALA A 174 8.15 -15.64 12.80
CA ALA A 174 6.76 -15.49 13.21
C ALA A 174 6.71 -15.23 14.72
N PRO A 175 5.97 -14.22 15.21
CA PRO A 175 5.77 -14.04 16.63
C PRO A 175 5.19 -15.34 17.18
N LEU A 176 5.81 -15.89 18.24
CA LEU A 176 5.20 -16.95 19.01
C LEU A 176 3.96 -16.34 19.67
N ILE A 177 2.83 -16.38 18.97
CA ILE A 177 1.54 -16.12 19.61
C ILE A 177 1.37 -17.30 20.56
N PRO A 178 1.43 -17.11 21.90
CA PRO A 178 1.09 -18.19 22.79
C PRO A 178 -0.30 -18.65 22.38
N ALA A 179 -0.44 -19.93 22.06
CA ALA A 179 -1.73 -20.52 21.76
C ALA A 179 -2.66 -20.05 22.87
N SER A 180 -3.67 -19.27 22.54
CA SER A 180 -4.69 -18.83 23.49
C SER A 180 -5.21 -20.10 24.13
N ASN A 181 -4.87 -20.29 25.40
CA ASN A 181 -5.23 -21.47 26.16
C ASN A 181 -6.77 -21.50 26.18
N PRO A 182 -7.45 -22.47 25.55
CA PRO A 182 -8.91 -22.51 25.55
C PRO A 182 -9.48 -22.80 26.95
N SER A 183 -8.61 -22.90 27.96
CA SER A 183 -8.93 -23.15 29.37
C SER A 183 -8.85 -21.89 30.24
N ALA A 184 -8.90 -20.67 29.68
CA ALA A 184 -9.31 -19.53 30.50
C ALA A 184 -10.78 -19.74 30.82
N THR A 185 -11.02 -20.62 31.78
CA THR A 185 -12.29 -20.80 32.48
C THR A 185 -12.80 -19.40 32.82
N ARG A 186 -13.93 -19.09 32.23
CA ARG A 186 -14.83 -18.00 32.57
C ARG A 186 -14.95 -17.99 34.10
N LEU A 187 -14.22 -17.08 34.74
CA LEU A 187 -14.50 -16.72 36.13
C LEU A 187 -15.85 -15.96 36.04
N VAL A 188 -16.91 -16.73 36.26
CA VAL A 188 -18.20 -16.18 36.64
C VAL A 188 -17.94 -15.52 37.99
N PRO A 189 -18.23 -14.23 38.20
CA PRO A 189 -18.23 -13.68 39.52
C PRO A 189 -19.29 -14.47 40.33
N GLU A 190 -18.84 -15.17 41.35
CA GLU A 190 -19.70 -15.79 42.36
C GLU A 190 -20.49 -14.61 42.99
N ALA A 191 -21.81 -14.70 42.88
CA ALA A 191 -22.71 -13.75 43.55
C ALA A 191 -22.40 -13.86 45.05
N VAL A 192 -21.86 -12.80 45.62
CA VAL A 192 -21.77 -12.61 47.05
C VAL A 192 -23.20 -12.35 47.52
N ASP A 193 -23.82 -13.36 48.14
CA ASP A 193 -25.01 -13.18 48.93
C ASP A 193 -24.69 -12.20 50.07
N ASP A 194 -25.13 -10.99 49.95
CA ASP A 194 -25.10 -9.97 51.01
C ASP A 194 -26.39 -10.16 51.85
N PRO A 195 -26.31 -10.66 53.11
CA PRO A 195 -27.49 -10.92 53.93
C PRO A 195 -28.09 -9.62 54.55
N ASP A 196 -27.56 -8.43 54.26
CA ASP A 196 -27.99 -7.17 54.91
C ASP A 196 -28.82 -6.23 54.03
N ALA A 197 -29.40 -6.70 52.93
CA ALA A 197 -30.30 -5.88 52.11
C ALA A 197 -31.78 -6.02 52.56
N ALA A 198 -32.05 -6.00 53.87
CA ALA A 198 -33.42 -5.88 54.38
C ALA A 198 -33.47 -4.73 55.39
N ALA A 199 -34.28 -3.76 55.09
CA ALA A 199 -34.73 -2.66 55.92
C ALA A 199 -34.15 -1.27 55.64
N ILE A 200 -34.74 -0.56 54.74
CA ILE A 200 -35.31 0.80 54.96
C ILE A 200 -36.48 1.03 54.02
N ASP A 201 -37.63 0.71 54.55
CA ASP A 201 -38.93 1.27 54.18
C ASP A 201 -39.04 2.61 54.89
N GLY A 202 -39.60 3.63 54.23
CA GLY A 202 -39.96 4.84 54.98
C GLY A 202 -39.95 6.15 54.21
N ALA A 203 -41.11 6.40 53.55
CA ALA A 203 -41.75 7.73 53.52
C ALA A 203 -41.07 8.93 52.78
N ASN A 204 -41.52 9.24 51.58
CA ASN A 204 -42.51 10.28 51.17
C ASN A 204 -42.40 11.67 51.76
N PRO A 205 -43.11 12.64 51.14
CA PRO A 205 -42.91 13.41 49.92
C PRO A 205 -42.77 14.90 50.22
N ASP A 206 -42.43 15.74 49.27
CA ASP A 206 -43.13 17.00 48.99
C ASP A 206 -42.45 17.78 47.85
N VAL A 207 -43.17 17.93 46.81
CA VAL A 207 -43.66 19.16 46.19
C VAL A 207 -42.76 20.40 46.32
N ALA A 208 -42.32 20.88 45.20
CA ALA A 208 -42.52 22.26 44.79
C ALA A 208 -42.08 22.53 43.35
N SER A 209 -43.03 22.78 42.54
CA SER A 209 -42.99 23.54 41.29
C SER A 209 -42.47 24.94 41.50
N VAL A 210 -41.68 25.51 40.57
CA VAL A 210 -41.65 26.96 40.29
C VAL A 210 -41.00 27.27 38.95
N PRO A 211 -41.34 28.42 38.36
CA PRO A 211 -41.68 28.55 36.96
C PRO A 211 -40.63 29.24 36.10
N SER A 212 -40.96 29.23 34.82
CA SER A 212 -40.36 30.02 33.74
C SER A 212 -40.29 31.52 34.00
N THR A 213 -39.19 32.11 33.69
CA THR A 213 -39.10 33.39 32.96
C THR A 213 -37.87 33.34 32.06
#